data_adf07e552974f5e3bbac698129e313f8
#
_entry.id   adf07e552974f5e3bbac698129e313f8
#
_cell.length_a   1.000
_cell.length_b   1.000
_cell.length_c   1.000
_cell.angle_alpha   90.00
_cell.angle_beta   90.00
_cell.angle_gamma   90.00
#
_symmetry.space_group_name_H-M   'P 1'
#
loop_
_entity.id
_entity.type
_entity.pdbx_description
1 polymer ?
#
loop_
_entity_poly.entity_id
_entity_poly.type
_entity_poly.pdbx_seq_one_letter_code
_entity_poly.pdbx_strand_id
1 'polypeptide(L)'
;MGTVGALLTVCFAEGLWGNPVGAVYWAVWGYITVFGLGWDCLYIYLQNYRWDQDWPAILQWLAALWEGIFFLFLWAGLPNFAGVALPLTADLSLTWFVIHYSSVWLGIFVVSQSLMRILFPLWRFHGGRWF
;
A
#
# COMPACT_ATOMS: atom_id res chain seq x y z
N MET A 1 8.31 1.51 -4.16
CA MET A 1 7.15 0.80 -3.57
C MET A 1 7.13 -0.70 -3.90
N GLY A 2 7.18 -1.10 -5.18
CA GLY A 2 7.06 -2.50 -5.57
C GLY A 2 8.08 -3.46 -4.95
N THR A 3 9.34 -3.07 -4.85
CA THR A 3 10.42 -3.95 -4.36
C THR A 3 10.30 -4.26 -2.86
N VAL A 4 10.08 -3.24 -2.02
CA VAL A 4 9.94 -3.42 -0.56
C VAL A 4 8.67 -4.21 -0.23
N GLY A 5 7.57 -3.86 -0.88
CA GLY A 5 6.31 -4.59 -0.74
C GLY A 5 6.44 -6.06 -1.16
N ALA A 6 7.11 -6.33 -2.28
CA ALA A 6 7.34 -7.70 -2.74
C ALA A 6 8.21 -8.51 -1.75
N LEU A 7 9.30 -7.92 -1.23
CA LEU A 7 10.18 -8.60 -0.25
C LEU A 7 9.41 -8.97 1.03
N LEU A 8 8.62 -8.06 1.58
CA LEU A 8 7.79 -8.34 2.74
C LEU A 8 6.72 -9.41 2.41
N THR A 9 6.12 -9.34 1.24
CA THR A 9 5.12 -10.32 0.81
C THR A 9 5.72 -11.72 0.67
N VAL A 10 6.97 -11.86 0.20
CA VAL A 10 7.67 -13.16 0.22
C VAL A 10 7.71 -13.73 1.63
N CYS A 11 8.10 -12.93 2.64
CA CYS A 11 8.16 -13.39 4.02
C CYS A 11 6.80 -13.91 4.52
N PHE A 12 5.70 -13.26 4.14
CA PHE A 12 4.35 -13.75 4.45
C PHE A 12 3.97 -14.98 3.64
N ALA A 13 4.26 -15.01 2.35
CA ALA A 13 3.95 -16.16 1.48
C ALA A 13 4.64 -17.45 1.93
N GLU A 14 5.87 -17.33 2.45
CA GLU A 14 6.65 -18.44 3.01
C GLU A 14 6.28 -18.79 4.46
N GLY A 15 5.38 -18.05 5.09
CA GLY A 15 4.92 -18.32 6.46
C GLY A 15 5.97 -18.07 7.55
N LEU A 16 6.95 -17.20 7.31
CA LEU A 16 8.06 -16.96 8.25
C LEU A 16 7.62 -16.47 9.64
N TRP A 17 6.42 -15.90 9.75
CA TRP A 17 5.87 -15.40 11.00
C TRP A 17 4.74 -16.28 11.57
N GLY A 18 4.70 -17.56 11.17
CA GLY A 18 3.68 -18.52 11.63
C GLY A 18 2.29 -18.29 11.05
N ASN A 19 2.19 -17.47 10.03
CA ASN A 19 0.97 -17.25 9.26
C ASN A 19 0.72 -18.39 8.27
N PRO A 20 -0.51 -18.57 7.78
CA PRO A 20 -0.80 -19.56 6.73
C PRO A 20 0.04 -19.28 5.49
N VAL A 21 0.70 -20.30 4.96
CA VAL A 21 1.44 -20.22 3.70
C VAL A 21 0.44 -20.13 2.55
N GLY A 22 0.67 -19.23 1.59
CA GLY A 22 -0.23 -19.18 0.45
C GLY A 22 0.06 -18.07 -0.57
N ALA A 23 -0.32 -18.35 -1.80
CA ALA A 23 -0.26 -17.40 -2.91
C ALA A 23 -1.22 -16.19 -2.73
N VAL A 24 -2.14 -16.26 -1.77
CA VAL A 24 -3.12 -15.21 -1.47
C VAL A 24 -2.44 -13.88 -1.13
N TYR A 25 -1.30 -13.91 -0.45
CA TYR A 25 -0.54 -12.68 -0.13
C TYR A 25 -0.01 -11.97 -1.39
N TRP A 26 0.34 -12.73 -2.43
CA TRP A 26 0.72 -12.17 -3.72
C TRP A 26 -0.46 -11.50 -4.42
N ALA A 27 -1.65 -12.08 -4.32
CA ALA A 27 -2.86 -11.45 -4.84
C ALA A 27 -3.16 -10.15 -4.08
N VAL A 28 -3.08 -10.15 -2.74
CA VAL A 28 -3.24 -8.94 -1.91
C VAL A 28 -2.24 -7.87 -2.33
N TRP A 29 -0.96 -8.22 -2.45
CA TRP A 29 0.08 -7.29 -2.90
C TRP A 29 -0.19 -6.74 -4.30
N GLY A 30 -0.64 -7.58 -5.22
CA GLY A 30 -1.02 -7.17 -6.58
C GLY A 30 -2.13 -6.12 -6.57
N TYR A 31 -3.19 -6.34 -5.79
CA TYR A 31 -4.28 -5.38 -5.62
C TYR A 31 -3.79 -4.08 -4.98
N ILE A 32 -3.01 -4.16 -3.90
CA ILE A 32 -2.42 -2.98 -3.25
C ILE A 32 -1.59 -2.18 -4.27
N THR A 33 -0.82 -2.85 -5.12
CA THR A 33 0.01 -2.19 -6.12
C THR A 33 -0.84 -1.51 -7.19
N VAL A 34 -1.83 -2.18 -7.74
CA VAL A 34 -2.70 -1.63 -8.80
C VAL A 34 -3.51 -0.45 -8.29
N PHE A 35 -4.17 -0.61 -7.14
CA PHE A 35 -4.95 0.48 -6.55
C PHE A 35 -4.05 1.59 -6.02
N GLY A 36 -2.88 1.26 -5.46
CA GLY A 36 -1.89 2.23 -5.02
C GLY A 36 -1.43 3.15 -6.16
N LEU A 37 -1.20 2.62 -7.36
CA LEU A 37 -0.93 3.45 -8.54
C LEU A 37 -2.07 4.42 -8.86
N GLY A 38 -3.32 3.97 -8.72
CA GLY A 38 -4.49 4.83 -8.88
C GLY A 38 -4.53 5.96 -7.83
N TRP A 39 -4.26 5.62 -6.58
CA TRP A 39 -4.16 6.59 -5.49
C TRP A 39 -2.99 7.57 -5.68
N ASP A 40 -1.83 7.09 -6.12
CA ASP A 40 -0.68 7.95 -6.42
C ASP A 40 -1.03 9.00 -7.49
N CYS A 41 -1.74 8.62 -8.55
CA CYS A 41 -2.23 9.56 -9.55
C CYS A 41 -3.17 10.61 -8.94
N LEU A 42 -4.09 10.19 -8.07
CA LEU A 42 -5.01 11.09 -7.37
C LEU A 42 -4.24 12.06 -6.46
N TYR A 43 -3.26 11.57 -5.70
CA TYR A 43 -2.47 12.41 -4.80
C TYR A 43 -1.60 13.41 -5.56
N ILE A 44 -1.00 13.03 -6.69
CA ILE A 44 -0.27 13.96 -7.57
C ILE A 44 -1.21 15.05 -8.09
N TYR A 45 -2.42 14.69 -8.47
CA TYR A 45 -3.44 15.66 -8.88
C TYR A 45 -3.80 16.62 -7.75
N LEU A 46 -4.05 16.10 -6.54
CA LEU A 46 -4.37 16.92 -5.36
C LEU A 46 -3.21 17.84 -4.93
N GLN A 47 -1.96 17.42 -5.10
CA GLN A 47 -0.79 18.26 -4.83
C GLN A 47 -0.77 19.55 -5.66
N ASN A 48 -1.35 19.55 -6.86
CA ASN A 48 -1.39 20.73 -7.72
C ASN A 48 -2.22 21.89 -7.12
N TYR A 49 -3.14 21.56 -6.19
CA TYR A 49 -3.95 22.58 -5.49
C TYR A 49 -3.27 23.13 -4.25
N ARG A 50 -2.16 22.56 -3.83
CA ARG A 50 -1.38 23.07 -2.71
C ARG A 50 -0.34 24.08 -3.21
N TRP A 51 -0.25 25.19 -2.51
CA TRP A 51 0.69 26.28 -2.86
C TRP A 51 2.17 25.88 -2.67
N ASP A 52 2.46 24.98 -1.68
CA ASP A 52 3.81 24.49 -1.39
C ASP A 52 4.21 23.25 -2.18
N GLN A 53 3.25 22.61 -2.83
CA GLN A 53 3.41 21.36 -3.61
C GLN A 53 4.14 20.23 -2.85
N ASP A 54 4.21 20.32 -1.52
CA ASP A 54 4.83 19.31 -0.67
C ASP A 54 3.79 18.31 -0.13
N TRP A 55 4.25 17.10 0.20
CA TRP A 55 3.42 16.03 0.75
C TRP A 55 3.94 15.63 2.13
N PRO A 56 3.51 16.30 3.20
CA PRO A 56 3.99 16.01 4.54
C PRO A 56 3.64 14.59 4.99
N ALA A 57 4.48 14.01 5.87
CA ALA A 57 4.34 12.66 6.38
C ALA A 57 2.95 12.38 6.99
N ILE A 58 2.31 13.39 7.57
CA ILE A 58 0.95 13.25 8.15
C ILE A 58 -0.09 12.92 7.06
N LEU A 59 0.03 13.49 5.87
CA LEU A 59 -0.87 13.18 4.77
C LEU A 59 -0.63 11.76 4.22
N GLN A 60 0.60 11.26 4.27
CA GLN A 60 0.89 9.85 3.94
C GLN A 60 0.21 8.90 4.93
N TRP A 61 0.20 9.22 6.23
CA TRP A 61 -0.53 8.46 7.23
C TRP A 61 -2.04 8.46 6.99
N LEU A 62 -2.61 9.62 6.70
CA LEU A 62 -4.03 9.73 6.37
C LEU A 62 -4.39 8.95 5.09
N ALA A 63 -3.52 9.02 4.08
CA ALA A 63 -3.67 8.25 2.86
C ALA A 63 -3.69 6.74 3.14
N ALA A 64 -2.74 6.24 3.95
CA ALA A 64 -2.70 4.83 4.34
C ALA A 64 -3.97 4.38 5.07
N LEU A 65 -4.48 5.19 5.99
CA LEU A 65 -5.72 4.88 6.69
C LEU A 65 -6.90 4.81 5.72
N TRP A 66 -7.01 5.78 4.81
CA TRP A 66 -8.06 5.81 3.81
C TRP A 66 -7.99 4.63 2.84
N GLU A 67 -6.81 4.34 2.33
CA GLU A 67 -6.57 3.18 1.47
C GLU A 67 -6.85 1.86 2.20
N GLY A 68 -6.43 1.74 3.47
CA GLY A 68 -6.73 0.59 4.31
C GLY A 68 -8.22 0.37 4.52
N ILE A 69 -8.97 1.44 4.81
CA ILE A 69 -10.43 1.40 4.92
C ILE A 69 -11.06 0.96 3.59
N PHE A 70 -10.59 1.51 2.47
CA PHE A 70 -11.05 1.13 1.14
C PHE A 70 -10.83 -0.36 0.87
N PHE A 71 -9.66 -0.90 1.20
CA PHE A 71 -9.38 -2.33 1.07
C PHE A 71 -10.23 -3.19 2.01
N LEU A 72 -10.52 -2.71 3.22
CA LEU A 72 -11.44 -3.39 4.13
C LEU A 72 -12.86 -3.46 3.56
N PHE A 73 -13.32 -2.39 2.91
CA PHE A 73 -14.61 -2.40 2.21
C PHE A 73 -14.61 -3.39 1.03
N LEU A 74 -13.56 -3.42 0.24
CA LEU A 74 -13.42 -4.40 -0.85
C LEU A 74 -13.40 -5.83 -0.32
N TRP A 75 -12.74 -6.05 0.82
CA TRP A 75 -12.66 -7.36 1.45
C TRP A 75 -13.99 -7.78 2.09
N ALA A 76 -14.67 -6.88 2.82
CA ALA A 76 -15.85 -7.20 3.65
C ALA A 76 -17.19 -7.08 2.93
N GLY A 77 -17.30 -6.24 1.92
CA GLY A 77 -18.60 -5.76 1.48
C GLY A 77 -18.94 -5.87 0.01
N LEU A 78 -18.02 -6.22 -0.86
CA LEU A 78 -18.25 -6.18 -2.30
C LEU A 78 -18.06 -7.50 -3.07
N PRO A 79 -18.37 -8.69 -2.49
CA PRO A 79 -18.38 -9.91 -3.29
C PRO A 79 -19.41 -9.85 -4.43
N ASN A 80 -20.35 -8.90 -4.41
CA ASN A 80 -21.44 -8.81 -5.37
C ASN A 80 -21.50 -7.53 -6.22
N PHE A 81 -20.60 -6.56 -6.00
CA PHE A 81 -20.76 -5.26 -6.67
C PHE A 81 -20.41 -5.26 -8.16
N ALA A 82 -19.64 -6.24 -8.64
CA ALA A 82 -19.32 -6.33 -10.08
C ALA A 82 -19.37 -7.77 -10.63
N GLY A 83 -19.94 -8.72 -9.90
CA GLY A 83 -19.92 -10.13 -10.32
C GLY A 83 -18.51 -10.74 -10.32
N VAL A 84 -17.50 -10.01 -9.82
CA VAL A 84 -16.15 -10.46 -9.67
C VAL A 84 -15.95 -10.81 -8.21
N ALA A 85 -16.02 -12.11 -7.91
CA ALA A 85 -15.55 -12.62 -6.62
C ALA A 85 -14.04 -12.34 -6.54
N LEU A 86 -13.64 -11.36 -5.72
CA LEU A 86 -12.23 -11.17 -5.40
C LEU A 86 -11.77 -12.42 -4.64
N PRO A 87 -10.76 -13.14 -5.11
CA PRO A 87 -10.29 -14.38 -4.47
C PRO A 87 -9.72 -14.15 -3.06
N LEU A 88 -9.71 -12.91 -2.58
CA LEU A 88 -9.19 -12.49 -1.29
C LEU A 88 -10.02 -12.97 -0.09
N THR A 89 -11.30 -13.29 -0.29
CA THR A 89 -12.23 -13.51 0.84
C THR A 89 -12.29 -14.94 1.36
N ALA A 90 -11.80 -15.93 0.58
CA ALA A 90 -11.99 -17.32 0.92
C ALA A 90 -10.90 -17.89 1.85
N ASP A 91 -9.66 -17.44 1.74
CA ASP A 91 -8.51 -18.14 2.31
C ASP A 91 -7.69 -17.34 3.32
N LEU A 92 -7.94 -16.03 3.48
CA LEU A 92 -7.18 -15.18 4.38
C LEU A 92 -8.06 -14.58 5.47
N SER A 93 -7.71 -14.82 6.75
CA SER A 93 -8.41 -14.18 7.86
C SER A 93 -8.16 -12.65 7.85
N LEU A 94 -9.15 -11.88 8.33
CA LEU A 94 -9.05 -10.43 8.46
C LEU A 94 -7.79 -10.00 9.23
N THR A 95 -7.46 -10.73 10.29
CA THR A 95 -6.29 -10.45 11.12
C THR A 95 -5.00 -10.50 10.30
N TRP A 96 -4.79 -11.57 9.53
CA TRP A 96 -3.59 -11.70 8.69
C TRP A 96 -3.56 -10.71 7.54
N PHE A 97 -4.73 -10.37 6.98
CA PHE A 97 -4.83 -9.30 6.00
C PHE A 97 -4.35 -7.96 6.57
N VAL A 98 -4.86 -7.57 7.74
CA VAL A 98 -4.49 -6.30 8.39
C VAL A 98 -3.00 -6.29 8.76
N ILE A 99 -2.47 -7.38 9.29
CA ILE A 99 -1.05 -7.49 9.64
C ILE A 99 -0.18 -7.36 8.39
N HIS A 100 -0.51 -8.07 7.31
CA HIS A 100 0.23 -8.01 6.05
C HIS A 100 0.18 -6.60 5.44
N TYR A 101 -1.01 -6.02 5.31
CA TYR A 101 -1.19 -4.67 4.77
C TYR A 101 -0.40 -3.64 5.56
N SER A 102 -0.53 -3.64 6.89
CA SER A 102 0.16 -2.70 7.78
C SER A 102 1.68 -2.86 7.71
N SER A 103 2.17 -4.09 7.63
CA SER A 103 3.61 -4.38 7.53
C SER A 103 4.20 -3.89 6.21
N VAL A 104 3.51 -4.15 5.09
CA VAL A 104 3.92 -3.69 3.76
C VAL A 104 3.92 -2.16 3.71
N TRP A 105 2.84 -1.54 4.18
CA TRP A 105 2.73 -0.09 4.19
C TRP A 105 3.80 0.56 5.08
N LEU A 106 4.00 0.04 6.31
CA LEU A 106 4.99 0.57 7.24
C LEU A 106 6.41 0.43 6.68
N GLY A 107 6.73 -0.69 6.06
CA GLY A 107 8.02 -0.90 5.39
C GLY A 107 8.27 0.10 4.27
N ILE A 108 7.27 0.33 3.42
CA ILE A 108 7.32 1.34 2.35
C ILE A 108 7.49 2.74 2.95
N PHE A 109 6.72 3.08 3.99
CA PHE A 109 6.79 4.37 4.66
C PHE A 109 8.17 4.63 5.24
N VAL A 110 8.73 3.69 6.01
CA VAL A 110 10.07 3.82 6.61
C VAL A 110 11.13 4.01 5.54
N VAL A 111 11.13 3.20 4.48
CA VAL A 111 12.09 3.33 3.38
C VAL A 111 11.93 4.66 2.65
N SER A 112 10.72 5.12 2.40
CA SER A 112 10.46 6.41 1.73
C SER A 112 10.91 7.60 2.57
N GLN A 113 10.72 7.57 3.89
CA GLN A 113 11.09 8.66 4.79
C GLN A 113 12.57 8.67 5.18
N SER A 114 13.25 7.54 5.08
CA SER A 114 14.66 7.41 5.44
C SER A 114 15.56 7.28 4.20
N LEU A 115 15.63 6.09 3.64
CA LEU A 115 16.56 5.73 2.58
C LEU A 115 16.41 6.59 1.33
N MET A 116 15.16 6.80 0.87
CA MET A 116 14.92 7.57 -0.35
C MET A 116 15.25 9.05 -0.17
N ARG A 117 15.05 9.62 1.00
CA ARG A 117 15.43 11.01 1.30
C ARG A 117 16.95 11.23 1.37
N ILE A 118 17.70 10.18 1.71
CA ILE A 118 19.17 10.22 1.73
C ILE A 118 19.73 10.06 0.32
N LEU A 119 19.23 9.08 -0.42
CA LEU A 119 19.72 8.77 -1.77
C LEU A 119 19.31 9.81 -2.81
N PHE A 120 18.13 10.41 -2.64
CA PHE A 120 17.57 11.37 -3.58
C PHE A 120 17.17 12.67 -2.86
N PRO A 121 18.15 13.53 -2.49
CA PRO A 121 17.86 14.74 -1.72
C PRO A 121 16.93 15.72 -2.44
N LEU A 122 16.97 15.78 -3.77
CA LEU A 122 16.06 16.62 -4.58
C LEU A 122 14.59 16.17 -4.51
N TRP A 123 14.35 14.89 -4.29
CA TRP A 123 13.00 14.35 -4.14
C TRP A 123 12.25 14.96 -2.94
N ARG A 124 13.00 15.34 -1.91
CA ARG A 124 12.45 16.00 -0.72
C ARG A 124 11.81 17.35 -1.04
N PHE A 125 12.38 18.09 -2.01
CA PHE A 125 11.95 19.44 -2.35
C PHE A 125 10.88 19.51 -3.46
N HIS A 126 10.63 18.39 -4.13
CA HIS A 126 9.68 18.30 -5.24
C HIS A 126 8.49 17.37 -4.94
N GLY A 127 8.16 17.17 -3.66
CA GLY A 127 7.01 16.36 -3.26
C GLY A 127 7.03 14.91 -3.77
N GLY A 128 8.22 14.34 -3.98
CA GLY A 128 8.39 12.97 -4.48
C GLY A 128 8.32 12.84 -6.00
N ARG A 129 8.32 13.94 -6.75
CA ARG A 129 8.35 13.90 -8.22
C ARG A 129 9.77 13.73 -8.74
N TRP A 130 9.91 13.02 -9.85
CA TRP A 130 11.20 12.79 -10.49
C TRP A 130 11.62 13.94 -11.41
N PHE A 131 10.66 14.78 -11.84
CA PHE A 131 10.84 15.91 -12.74
C PHE A 131 9.79 17.00 -12.51
#